data_13087fe9acd980bf069c235bf96fecb2
#
_entry.id   13087fe9acd980bf069c235bf96fecb2
#
_cell.length_a   1.000
_cell.length_b   1.000
_cell.length_c   1.000
_cell.angle_alpha   90.00
_cell.angle_beta   90.00
_cell.angle_gamma   90.00
#
_symmetry.space_group_name_H-M   'P 1'
#
loop_
_entity.id
_entity.type
_entity.pdbx_description
1 polymer ?
#
loop_
_entity_poly.entity_id
_entity_poly.type
_entity_poly.pdbx_seq_one_letter_code
_entity_poly.pdbx_strand_id
1 'polypeptide(L)'
;MVLLTNKNDGKTEATLADLAAAIVDATDGVPAGLQALRLALQQRGFVQAAAVYARLKQQHPELYLAEDYINNWGYSLLRQGQKQPALELFKLNVQLYPASANTYDSLAEVYEATGDGDSAIQNYRRSLLLNPTNTNATEHLQKLVAAGTKSNGN
;
A
#
# COMPACT_ATOMS: atom_id res chain seq x y z
N MET A 1 13.52 -59.91 6.42
CA MET A 1 12.70 -59.06 7.28
C MET A 1 13.55 -57.84 7.67
N VAL A 2 13.40 -56.77 6.95
CA VAL A 2 14.21 -55.53 7.15
C VAL A 2 13.35 -54.57 7.96
N LEU A 3 13.76 -54.30 9.20
CA LEU A 3 13.17 -53.31 10.06
C LEU A 3 13.68 -51.91 9.59
N LEU A 4 12.83 -51.15 8.92
CA LEU A 4 13.04 -49.75 8.70
C LEU A 4 12.71 -48.99 10.00
N THR A 5 13.73 -48.66 10.78
CA THR A 5 13.61 -47.71 11.88
C THR A 5 13.52 -46.29 11.27
N ASN A 6 12.32 -45.77 11.25
CA ASN A 6 12.09 -44.34 10.95
C ASN A 6 12.63 -43.54 12.16
N LYS A 7 13.86 -43.01 12.04
CA LYS A 7 14.35 -41.98 12.95
C LYS A 7 13.56 -40.72 12.64
N ASN A 8 12.56 -40.49 13.45
CA ASN A 8 11.88 -39.23 13.54
C ASN A 8 12.89 -38.20 14.12
N ASP A 9 13.61 -37.51 13.23
CA ASP A 9 14.44 -36.40 13.61
C ASP A 9 13.47 -35.35 14.16
N GLY A 10 13.56 -35.06 15.46
CA GLY A 10 12.69 -34.14 16.18
C GLY A 10 12.78 -32.69 15.72
N LYS A 11 12.58 -32.48 14.44
CA LYS A 11 12.18 -31.18 13.89
C LYS A 11 10.69 -31.07 14.14
N THR A 12 10.35 -30.47 15.27
CA THR A 12 9.03 -29.90 15.52
C THR A 12 8.68 -29.05 14.30
N GLU A 13 7.69 -29.47 13.53
CA GLU A 13 7.09 -28.60 12.52
C GLU A 13 6.60 -27.36 13.26
N ALA A 14 7.23 -26.22 12.97
CA ALA A 14 6.81 -24.94 13.54
C ALA A 14 5.32 -24.78 13.22
N THR A 15 4.52 -24.64 14.24
CA THR A 15 3.09 -24.41 14.06
C THR A 15 2.88 -23.04 13.39
N LEU A 16 1.74 -22.85 12.72
CA LEU A 16 1.37 -21.55 12.18
C LEU A 16 1.47 -20.43 13.24
N ALA A 17 1.26 -20.78 14.51
CA ALA A 17 1.42 -19.87 15.65
C ALA A 17 2.91 -19.54 15.92
N ASP A 18 3.82 -20.51 15.81
CA ASP A 18 5.26 -20.30 15.99
C ASP A 18 5.85 -19.48 14.84
N LEU A 19 5.37 -19.73 13.60
CA LEU A 19 5.71 -18.90 12.43
C LEU A 19 5.15 -17.48 12.56
N ALA A 20 3.94 -17.32 13.05
CA ALA A 20 3.35 -16.01 13.32
C ALA A 20 4.12 -15.28 14.43
N ALA A 21 4.52 -15.95 15.50
CA ALA A 21 5.35 -15.39 16.58
C ALA A 21 6.74 -15.00 16.08
N ALA A 22 7.39 -15.83 15.27
CA ALA A 22 8.70 -15.52 14.69
C ALA A 22 8.65 -14.34 13.70
N ILE A 23 7.53 -14.17 12.98
CA ILE A 23 7.31 -12.98 12.12
C ILE A 23 7.09 -11.73 12.97
N VAL A 24 6.42 -11.84 14.11
CA VAL A 24 6.23 -10.74 15.07
C VAL A 24 7.56 -10.29 15.67
N ASP A 25 8.45 -11.22 16.00
CA ASP A 25 9.77 -10.93 16.58
C ASP A 25 10.73 -10.28 15.56
N ALA A 26 10.57 -10.57 14.27
CA ALA A 26 11.39 -9.98 13.19
C ALA A 26 10.91 -8.60 12.74
N THR A 27 9.82 -8.07 13.30
CA THR A 27 9.17 -6.82 12.86
C THR A 27 9.18 -5.73 13.93
N ASP A 28 10.19 -5.71 14.80
CA ASP A 28 10.37 -4.67 15.81
C ASP A 28 10.12 -3.27 15.20
N GLY A 29 9.05 -2.61 15.67
CA GLY A 29 8.67 -1.26 15.28
C GLY A 29 7.54 -1.14 14.24
N VAL A 30 7.04 -2.22 13.64
CA VAL A 30 5.88 -2.15 12.73
C VAL A 30 4.58 -2.35 13.53
N PRO A 31 3.59 -1.43 13.42
CA PRO A 31 2.30 -1.58 14.11
C PRO A 31 1.59 -2.89 13.75
N ALA A 32 1.00 -3.56 14.75
CA ALA A 32 0.32 -4.85 14.59
C ALA A 32 -0.74 -4.84 13.47
N GLY A 33 -1.49 -3.74 13.33
CA GLY A 33 -2.48 -3.58 12.27
C GLY A 33 -1.88 -3.56 10.87
N LEU A 34 -0.71 -2.93 10.70
CA LEU A 34 -0.02 -2.92 9.40
C LEU A 34 0.55 -4.31 9.06
N GLN A 35 1.04 -5.04 10.06
CA GLN A 35 1.51 -6.42 9.87
C GLN A 35 0.37 -7.34 9.43
N ALA A 36 -0.78 -7.27 10.11
CA ALA A 36 -1.96 -8.05 9.76
C ALA A 36 -2.44 -7.74 8.33
N LEU A 37 -2.47 -6.47 7.95
CA LEU A 37 -2.83 -6.06 6.60
C LEU A 37 -1.82 -6.57 5.56
N ARG A 38 -0.52 -6.43 5.82
CA ARG A 38 0.54 -6.93 4.93
C ARG A 38 0.38 -8.43 4.65
N LEU A 39 0.23 -9.22 5.71
CA LEU A 39 0.08 -10.67 5.60
C LEU A 39 -1.18 -11.04 4.81
N ALA A 40 -2.31 -10.40 5.11
CA ALA A 40 -3.57 -10.65 4.42
C ALA A 40 -3.50 -10.28 2.93
N LEU A 41 -2.84 -9.17 2.57
CA LEU A 41 -2.68 -8.75 1.18
C LEU A 41 -1.69 -9.61 0.40
N GLN A 42 -0.63 -10.09 1.03
CA GLN A 42 0.28 -11.06 0.42
C GLN A 42 -0.44 -12.36 0.05
N GLN A 43 -1.38 -12.82 0.88
CA GLN A 43 -2.13 -14.04 0.65
C GLN A 43 -3.28 -13.89 -0.36
N ARG A 44 -3.96 -12.74 -0.36
CA ARG A 44 -5.21 -12.51 -1.11
C ARG A 44 -5.06 -11.60 -2.32
N GLY A 45 -3.93 -10.92 -2.44
CA GLY A 45 -3.68 -9.91 -3.46
C GLY A 45 -4.14 -8.50 -3.04
N PHE A 46 -3.56 -7.50 -3.69
CA PHE A 46 -3.74 -6.08 -3.34
C PHE A 46 -5.03 -5.46 -3.90
N VAL A 47 -5.61 -6.03 -4.95
CA VAL A 47 -6.82 -5.48 -5.61
C VAL A 47 -7.99 -5.29 -4.63
N GLN A 48 -7.99 -6.01 -3.51
CA GLN A 48 -9.02 -5.93 -2.48
C GLN A 48 -8.53 -5.27 -1.18
N ALA A 49 -7.50 -4.41 -1.23
CA ALA A 49 -6.90 -3.81 -0.03
C ALA A 49 -7.95 -3.17 0.90
N ALA A 50 -8.89 -2.41 0.35
CA ALA A 50 -9.97 -1.78 1.13
C ALA A 50 -10.91 -2.81 1.78
N ALA A 51 -11.29 -3.86 1.07
CA ALA A 51 -12.17 -4.90 1.61
C ALA A 51 -11.46 -5.75 2.68
N VAL A 52 -10.18 -6.05 2.47
CA VAL A 52 -9.33 -6.75 3.47
C VAL A 52 -9.21 -5.90 4.73
N TYR A 53 -8.90 -4.61 4.60
CA TYR A 53 -8.85 -3.70 5.74
C TYR A 53 -10.19 -3.62 6.47
N ALA A 54 -11.30 -3.43 5.75
CA ALA A 54 -12.63 -3.33 6.34
C ALA A 54 -12.99 -4.58 7.14
N ARG A 55 -12.66 -5.78 6.63
CA ARG A 55 -12.86 -7.04 7.37
C ARG A 55 -11.99 -7.13 8.63
N LEU A 56 -10.71 -6.77 8.53
CA LEU A 56 -9.81 -6.74 9.68
C LEU A 56 -10.31 -5.75 10.74
N LYS A 57 -10.78 -4.58 10.33
CA LYS A 57 -11.34 -3.56 11.23
C LYS A 57 -12.60 -4.01 11.95
N GLN A 58 -13.44 -4.86 11.32
CA GLN A 58 -14.62 -5.45 11.96
C GLN A 58 -14.22 -6.50 13.01
N GLN A 59 -13.17 -7.28 12.75
CA GLN A 59 -12.65 -8.30 13.67
C GLN A 59 -11.81 -7.69 14.80
N HIS A 60 -11.16 -6.57 14.54
CA HIS A 60 -10.24 -5.84 15.40
C HIS A 60 -10.62 -4.36 15.41
N PRO A 61 -11.66 -3.94 16.19
CA PRO A 61 -12.12 -2.54 16.23
C PRO A 61 -11.02 -1.56 16.65
N GLU A 62 -10.04 -2.00 17.44
CA GLU A 62 -8.86 -1.26 17.87
C GLU A 62 -7.85 -1.03 16.74
N LEU A 63 -7.97 -1.74 15.61
CA LEU A 63 -7.03 -1.65 14.49
C LEU A 63 -6.92 -0.23 13.97
N TYR A 64 -5.73 0.34 14.06
CA TYR A 64 -5.39 1.66 13.52
C TYR A 64 -4.23 1.54 12.54
N LEU A 65 -4.40 2.11 11.37
CA LEU A 65 -3.35 2.19 10.36
C LEU A 65 -3.01 3.67 10.14
N ALA A 66 -1.86 4.09 10.61
CA ALA A 66 -1.40 5.46 10.38
C ALA A 66 -1.20 5.74 8.89
N GLU A 67 -1.52 6.97 8.46
CA GLU A 67 -1.34 7.45 7.09
C GLU A 67 0.08 7.18 6.58
N ASP A 68 1.09 7.57 7.37
CA ASP A 68 2.50 7.47 7.01
C ASP A 68 2.96 6.02 6.80
N TYR A 69 2.45 5.06 7.57
CA TYR A 69 2.83 3.66 7.40
C TYR A 69 2.31 3.09 6.09
N ILE A 70 1.06 3.40 5.73
CA ILE A 70 0.48 2.97 4.44
C ILE A 70 1.23 3.65 3.30
N ASN A 71 1.49 4.95 3.44
CA ASN A 71 2.20 5.75 2.46
C ASN A 71 3.61 5.21 2.19
N ASN A 72 4.39 4.98 3.25
CA ASN A 72 5.75 4.44 3.15
C ASN A 72 5.77 3.04 2.53
N TRP A 73 4.78 2.20 2.84
CA TRP A 73 4.66 0.89 2.23
C TRP A 73 4.31 1.00 0.74
N GLY A 74 3.39 1.88 0.34
CA GLY A 74 3.06 2.16 -1.04
C GLY A 74 4.30 2.57 -1.86
N TYR A 75 5.09 3.51 -1.34
CA TYR A 75 6.34 3.91 -1.99
C TYR A 75 7.40 2.79 -2.03
N SER A 76 7.45 1.94 -1.01
CA SER A 76 8.34 0.77 -1.03
C SER A 76 8.00 -0.18 -2.17
N LEU A 77 6.71 -0.46 -2.39
CA LEU A 77 6.23 -1.28 -3.51
C LEU A 77 6.52 -0.60 -4.86
N LEU A 78 6.32 0.71 -4.94
CA LEU A 78 6.59 1.48 -6.16
C LEU A 78 8.07 1.41 -6.56
N ARG A 79 9.00 1.57 -5.59
CA ARG A 79 10.45 1.40 -5.80
C ARG A 79 10.84 -0.01 -6.25
N GLN A 80 10.08 -1.03 -5.86
CA GLN A 80 10.24 -2.42 -6.29
C GLN A 80 9.60 -2.72 -7.65
N GLY A 81 9.04 -1.71 -8.33
CA GLY A 81 8.34 -1.85 -9.60
C GLY A 81 6.94 -2.45 -9.49
N GLN A 82 6.44 -2.66 -8.26
CA GLN A 82 5.12 -3.22 -7.99
C GLN A 82 4.05 -2.12 -8.05
N LYS A 83 3.82 -1.57 -9.23
CA LYS A 83 2.96 -0.38 -9.43
C LYS A 83 1.49 -0.63 -9.04
N GLN A 84 0.90 -1.77 -9.43
CA GLN A 84 -0.49 -2.08 -9.11
C GLN A 84 -0.73 -2.29 -7.62
N PRO A 85 0.08 -3.09 -6.89
CA PRO A 85 0.04 -3.15 -5.44
C PRO A 85 0.15 -1.77 -4.76
N ALA A 86 1.08 -0.92 -5.22
CA ALA A 86 1.24 0.44 -4.69
C ALA A 86 -0.03 1.28 -4.91
N LEU A 87 -0.60 1.24 -6.12
CA LEU A 87 -1.83 1.96 -6.47
C LEU A 87 -2.99 1.60 -5.51
N GLU A 88 -3.19 0.32 -5.23
CA GLU A 88 -4.26 -0.10 -4.33
C GLU A 88 -4.04 0.34 -2.88
N LEU A 89 -2.78 0.40 -2.41
CA LEU A 89 -2.45 0.96 -1.10
C LEU A 89 -2.69 2.47 -1.04
N PHE A 90 -2.30 3.23 -2.05
CA PHE A 90 -2.55 4.68 -2.08
C PHE A 90 -4.06 4.99 -2.18
N LYS A 91 -4.84 4.20 -2.92
CA LYS A 91 -6.31 4.28 -2.90
C LYS A 91 -6.88 4.03 -1.50
N LEU A 92 -6.39 2.99 -0.81
CA LEU A 92 -6.78 2.72 0.58
C LEU A 92 -6.42 3.91 1.48
N ASN A 93 -5.22 4.49 1.32
CA ASN A 93 -4.79 5.63 2.12
C ASN A 93 -5.71 6.84 1.96
N VAL A 94 -6.10 7.17 0.72
CA VAL A 94 -7.09 8.23 0.43
C VAL A 94 -8.46 7.93 1.09
N GLN A 95 -8.91 6.67 1.08
CA GLN A 95 -10.17 6.30 1.73
C GLN A 95 -10.14 6.47 3.24
N LEU A 96 -9.00 6.20 3.88
CA LEU A 96 -8.83 6.34 5.32
C LEU A 96 -8.58 7.79 5.74
N TYR A 97 -7.92 8.57 4.90
CA TYR A 97 -7.51 9.96 5.16
C TYR A 97 -7.96 10.93 4.07
N PRO A 98 -9.27 11.06 3.81
CA PRO A 98 -9.79 11.85 2.69
C PRO A 98 -9.60 13.37 2.84
N ALA A 99 -9.19 13.83 4.03
CA ALA A 99 -8.88 15.24 4.30
C ALA A 99 -7.37 15.54 4.21
N SER A 100 -6.52 14.55 3.97
CA SER A 100 -5.07 14.74 3.84
C SER A 100 -4.69 15.05 2.39
N ALA A 101 -4.05 16.19 2.16
CA ALA A 101 -3.52 16.56 0.85
C ALA A 101 -2.42 15.58 0.39
N ASN A 102 -1.63 15.07 1.33
CA ASN A 102 -0.53 14.15 1.06
C ASN A 102 -1.01 12.83 0.46
N THR A 103 -2.16 12.31 0.88
CA THR A 103 -2.67 11.04 0.33
C THR A 103 -3.06 11.16 -1.14
N TYR A 104 -3.63 12.30 -1.54
CA TYR A 104 -3.96 12.57 -2.94
C TYR A 104 -2.71 12.84 -3.78
N ASP A 105 -1.72 13.51 -3.22
CA ASP A 105 -0.43 13.74 -3.88
C ASP A 105 0.26 12.41 -4.20
N SER A 106 0.41 11.56 -3.22
CA SER A 106 0.98 10.20 -3.39
C SER A 106 0.20 9.33 -4.37
N LEU A 107 -1.14 9.41 -4.35
CA LEU A 107 -1.99 8.69 -5.31
C LEU A 107 -1.80 9.23 -6.73
N ALA A 108 -1.63 10.55 -6.89
CA ALA A 108 -1.35 11.15 -8.18
C ALA A 108 -0.01 10.68 -8.77
N GLU A 109 1.04 10.62 -7.95
CA GLU A 109 2.36 10.14 -8.38
C GLU A 109 2.33 8.71 -8.92
N VAL A 110 1.58 7.81 -8.28
CA VAL A 110 1.48 6.42 -8.79
C VAL A 110 0.63 6.35 -10.06
N TYR A 111 -0.40 7.18 -10.22
CA TYR A 111 -1.12 7.27 -11.48
C TYR A 111 -0.21 7.78 -12.60
N GLU A 112 0.61 8.79 -12.33
CA GLU A 112 1.62 9.26 -13.28
C GLU A 112 2.62 8.14 -13.64
N ALA A 113 3.13 7.41 -12.64
CA ALA A 113 4.04 6.29 -12.86
C ALA A 113 3.42 5.11 -13.64
N THR A 114 2.09 4.99 -13.64
CA THR A 114 1.35 3.98 -14.42
C THR A 114 0.89 4.48 -15.78
N GLY A 115 1.08 5.77 -16.09
CA GLY A 115 0.71 6.41 -17.35
C GLY A 115 -0.73 6.89 -17.42
N ASP A 116 -1.47 6.86 -16.30
CA ASP A 116 -2.83 7.41 -16.20
C ASP A 116 -2.77 8.92 -15.84
N GLY A 117 -2.43 9.73 -16.82
CA GLY A 117 -2.27 11.18 -16.66
C GLY A 117 -3.55 11.88 -16.20
N ASP A 118 -4.72 11.43 -16.65
CA ASP A 118 -5.99 12.05 -16.29
C ASP A 118 -6.31 11.86 -14.81
N SER A 119 -6.14 10.64 -14.29
CA SER A 119 -6.29 10.36 -12.87
C SER A 119 -5.23 11.08 -12.03
N ALA A 120 -3.99 11.18 -12.51
CA ALA A 120 -2.94 11.96 -11.84
C ALA A 120 -3.33 13.43 -11.71
N ILE A 121 -3.77 14.08 -12.80
CA ILE A 121 -4.24 15.48 -12.81
C ILE A 121 -5.37 15.70 -11.80
N GLN A 122 -6.37 14.81 -11.76
CA GLN A 122 -7.48 14.93 -10.82
C GLN A 122 -7.01 14.89 -9.36
N ASN A 123 -6.09 13.98 -9.04
CA ASN A 123 -5.60 13.81 -7.68
C ASN A 123 -4.64 14.94 -7.27
N TYR A 124 -3.76 15.44 -8.15
CA TYR A 124 -2.95 16.64 -7.86
C TYR A 124 -3.83 17.88 -7.60
N ARG A 125 -4.89 18.06 -8.41
CA ARG A 125 -5.86 19.15 -8.16
C ARG A 125 -6.53 18.99 -6.80
N ARG A 126 -6.90 17.78 -6.42
CA ARG A 126 -7.50 17.53 -5.10
C ARG A 126 -6.52 17.80 -3.97
N SER A 127 -5.25 17.41 -4.11
CA SER A 127 -4.19 17.76 -3.16
C SER A 127 -4.07 19.27 -2.97
N LEU A 128 -4.04 20.03 -4.07
CA LEU A 128 -3.95 21.50 -4.03
C LEU A 128 -5.19 22.17 -3.45
N LEU A 129 -6.38 21.60 -3.59
CA LEU A 129 -7.58 22.09 -2.91
C LEU A 129 -7.49 21.95 -1.38
N LEU A 130 -6.81 20.92 -0.90
CA LEU A 130 -6.62 20.64 0.53
C LEU A 130 -5.39 21.39 1.08
N ASN A 131 -4.34 21.52 0.28
CA ASN A 131 -3.12 22.26 0.62
C ASN A 131 -2.64 23.08 -0.60
N PRO A 132 -3.05 24.35 -0.72
CA PRO A 132 -2.66 25.21 -1.84
C PRO A 132 -1.15 25.48 -1.95
N THR A 133 -0.38 25.20 -0.90
CA THR A 133 1.09 25.40 -0.87
C THR A 133 1.87 24.14 -1.24
N ASN A 134 1.20 23.06 -1.68
CA ASN A 134 1.90 21.84 -2.13
C ASN A 134 2.62 22.11 -3.46
N THR A 135 3.93 22.38 -3.37
CA THR A 135 4.80 22.66 -4.54
C THR A 135 4.95 21.43 -5.43
N ASN A 136 5.05 20.21 -4.86
CA ASN A 136 5.14 18.98 -5.63
C ASN A 136 3.93 18.80 -6.55
N ALA A 137 2.72 18.89 -6.00
CA ALA A 137 1.49 18.81 -6.80
C ALA A 137 1.40 19.90 -7.88
N THR A 138 1.86 21.12 -7.57
CA THR A 138 1.86 22.23 -8.54
C THR A 138 2.77 21.94 -9.72
N GLU A 139 4.00 21.51 -9.46
CA GLU A 139 5.00 21.22 -10.51
C GLU A 139 4.58 20.06 -11.41
N HIS A 140 4.10 18.96 -10.81
CA HIS A 140 3.66 17.80 -11.56
C HIS A 140 2.40 18.08 -12.38
N LEU A 141 1.42 18.80 -11.82
CA LEU A 141 0.23 19.21 -12.52
C LEU A 141 0.56 20.08 -13.75
N GLN A 142 1.46 21.06 -13.60
CA GLN A 142 1.89 21.90 -14.72
C GLN A 142 2.54 21.08 -15.84
N LYS A 143 3.41 20.13 -15.51
CA LYS A 143 4.06 19.24 -16.50
C LYS A 143 3.05 18.40 -17.26
N LEU A 144 2.09 17.78 -16.55
CA LEU A 144 1.08 16.91 -17.15
C LEU A 144 0.13 17.69 -18.09
N VAL A 145 -0.33 18.86 -17.65
CA VAL A 145 -1.20 19.72 -18.49
C VAL A 145 -0.45 20.19 -19.73
N ALA A 146 0.82 20.61 -19.61
CA ALA A 146 1.62 21.02 -20.76
C ALA A 146 1.89 19.86 -21.75
N ALA A 147 2.02 18.62 -21.27
CA ALA A 147 2.18 17.46 -22.11
C ALA A 147 0.88 17.12 -22.87
N GLY A 148 -0.28 17.19 -22.20
CA GLY A 148 -1.58 16.93 -22.81
C GLY A 148 -1.96 17.94 -23.91
N THR A 149 -1.59 19.21 -23.77
CA THR A 149 -1.83 20.22 -24.80
C THR A 149 -1.01 19.99 -26.08
N LYS A 150 0.17 19.40 -25.97
CA LYS A 150 1.01 19.08 -27.15
C LYS A 150 0.49 17.85 -27.95
N SER A 151 -0.19 16.91 -27.26
CA SER A 151 -0.74 15.72 -27.92
C SER A 151 -2.02 16.01 -28.74
N ASN A 152 -2.75 17.06 -28.44
CA ASN A 152 -4.02 17.41 -29.08
C ASN A 152 -3.86 18.47 -30.21
N GLY A 153 -2.63 18.88 -30.52
CA GLY A 153 -2.34 19.95 -31.49
C GLY A 153 -1.67 19.49 -32.80
N ASN A 154 -1.73 18.17 -33.12
CA ASN A 154 -1.12 17.63 -34.34
C ASN A 154 -2.19 16.99 -35.26
#